data_b894f7d2ef073586f9a8cfb1c76b9f47
#
_entry.id   b894f7d2ef073586f9a8cfb1c76b9f47
#
_cell.length_a   1.000
_cell.length_b   1.000
_cell.length_c   1.000
_cell.angle_alpha   90.00
_cell.angle_beta   90.00
_cell.angle_gamma   90.00
#
_symmetry.space_group_name_H-M   'P 1'
#
loop_
_entity.id
_entity.type
_entity.pdbx_description
1 polymer ?
#
loop_
_entity_poly.entity_id
_entity_poly.type
_entity_poly.pdbx_seq_one_letter_code
_entity_poly.pdbx_strand_id
1 'polypeptide(L)'
;MRTIDKLIAPHLKLAPVLVKRAPTLTLAFDDRRKSRLAATLDNREEVALLLPRGTVLRDGDVLVADDGGLVRVVAAPEAVLVVRARDALTLTRAAYHLGNRHTPVEVGADYLKLEYDPVLADMLKRIGASVDQVSMPFQPESGAYGGGHKHGHDETFAEDYALAQQVFGEHHGHEHSHDPKDDDHVHDESCGHGHHHHAHR
;
A
#
# COMPACT_ATOMS: atom_id res chain seq x y z
N MET A 1 12.46 29.18 11.39
CA MET A 1 12.42 27.86 10.76
C MET A 1 11.25 27.89 9.80
N ARG A 2 11.47 27.65 8.53
CA ARG A 2 10.44 27.66 7.47
C ARG A 2 9.54 26.42 7.59
N THR A 3 8.25 26.60 7.37
CA THR A 3 7.27 25.50 7.49
C THR A 3 6.85 25.02 6.12
N ILE A 4 6.80 23.72 5.94
CA ILE A 4 6.34 23.06 4.71
C ILE A 4 5.02 22.35 5.05
N ASP A 5 3.92 22.82 4.50
CA ASP A 5 2.57 22.37 4.86
C ASP A 5 1.76 21.78 3.69
N LYS A 6 2.28 21.86 2.47
CA LYS A 6 1.56 21.41 1.27
C LYS A 6 2.40 20.52 0.39
N LEU A 7 1.76 19.48 -0.11
CA LEU A 7 2.25 18.60 -1.19
C LEU A 7 1.52 19.00 -2.48
N ILE A 8 2.27 19.23 -3.55
CA ILE A 8 1.69 19.47 -4.88
C ILE A 8 1.13 18.16 -5.42
N ALA A 9 -0.14 18.18 -5.80
CA ALA A 9 -0.78 17.00 -6.34
C ALA A 9 -0.09 16.53 -7.64
N PRO A 10 0.12 15.21 -7.84
CA PRO A 10 0.91 14.66 -8.96
C PRO A 10 0.39 15.04 -10.35
N HIS A 11 -0.91 15.38 -10.47
CA HIS A 11 -1.50 15.81 -11.75
C HIS A 11 -1.19 17.28 -12.11
N LEU A 12 -0.68 18.07 -11.18
CA LEU A 12 -0.29 19.46 -11.44
C LEU A 12 1.13 19.48 -12.01
N LYS A 13 1.23 19.84 -13.29
CA LYS A 13 2.51 19.94 -13.99
C LYS A 13 3.18 21.26 -13.67
N LEU A 14 4.23 21.20 -12.89
CA LEU A 14 5.13 22.35 -12.70
C LEU A 14 6.12 22.46 -13.85
N ALA A 15 6.58 23.69 -14.13
CA ALA A 15 7.65 23.89 -15.08
C ALA A 15 8.93 23.16 -14.60
N PRO A 16 9.56 22.30 -15.43
CA PRO A 16 10.71 21.49 -15.00
C PRO A 16 11.87 22.31 -14.47
N VAL A 17 12.03 23.54 -14.95
CA VAL A 17 13.09 24.46 -14.51
C VAL A 17 12.90 24.88 -13.06
N LEU A 18 11.67 25.04 -12.57
CA LEU A 18 11.37 25.41 -11.19
C LEU A 18 11.68 24.23 -10.26
N VAL A 19 11.25 23.03 -10.64
CA VAL A 19 11.51 21.80 -9.87
C VAL A 19 13.01 21.51 -9.78
N LYS A 20 13.75 21.70 -10.89
CA LYS A 20 15.19 21.46 -10.94
C LYS A 20 15.98 22.44 -10.06
N ARG A 21 15.48 23.66 -9.87
CA ARG A 21 16.14 24.70 -9.05
C ARG A 21 15.75 24.66 -7.57
N ALA A 22 14.69 23.91 -7.23
CA ALA A 22 14.25 23.77 -5.86
C ALA A 22 15.31 23.03 -5.03
N PRO A 23 15.58 23.46 -3.79
CA PRO A 23 16.40 22.70 -2.85
C PRO A 23 15.79 21.32 -2.64
N THR A 24 16.61 20.33 -2.28
CA THR A 24 16.15 18.97 -2.05
C THR A 24 16.04 18.66 -0.57
N LEU A 25 15.07 17.81 -0.27
CA LEU A 25 14.85 17.18 1.03
C LEU A 25 15.05 15.68 0.87
N THR A 26 16.22 15.20 1.29
CA THR A 26 16.59 13.78 1.16
C THR A 26 16.20 13.03 2.43
N LEU A 27 15.25 12.07 2.29
CA LEU A 27 14.67 11.35 3.42
C LEU A 27 14.64 9.83 3.17
N ALA A 28 14.94 9.04 4.20
CA ALA A 28 14.66 7.60 4.23
C ALA A 28 13.14 7.33 4.24
N PHE A 29 12.73 6.11 3.95
CA PHE A 29 11.32 5.77 3.85
C PHE A 29 10.54 6.04 5.15
N ASP A 30 11.11 5.69 6.29
CA ASP A 30 10.46 5.94 7.58
C ASP A 30 10.21 7.42 7.86
N ASP A 31 11.12 8.31 7.44
CA ASP A 31 10.93 9.76 7.57
C ASP A 31 9.91 10.29 6.57
N ARG A 32 9.84 9.71 5.36
CA ARG A 32 8.86 10.09 4.34
C ARG A 32 7.40 9.75 4.70
N ARG A 33 7.20 8.88 5.69
CA ARG A 33 5.87 8.54 6.24
C ARG A 33 5.42 9.47 7.36
N LYS A 34 6.30 10.29 7.89
CA LYS A 34 5.99 11.19 9.01
C LYS A 34 5.25 12.43 8.51
N SER A 35 4.08 12.70 9.06
CA SER A 35 3.33 13.92 8.77
C SER A 35 3.89 15.14 9.49
N ARG A 36 4.75 14.95 10.50
CA ARG A 36 5.44 16.00 11.23
C ARG A 36 6.89 15.60 11.42
N LEU A 37 7.80 16.43 10.92
CA LEU A 37 9.23 16.14 10.96
C LEU A 37 10.01 17.46 10.93
N ALA A 38 10.99 17.63 11.83
CA ALA A 38 12.04 18.63 11.66
C ALA A 38 13.15 18.02 10.79
N ALA A 39 13.55 18.69 9.74
CA ALA A 39 14.51 18.19 8.77
C ALA A 39 15.42 19.31 8.26
N THR A 40 16.50 18.91 7.60
CA THR A 40 17.48 19.84 7.00
C THR A 40 17.51 19.59 5.50
N LEU A 41 17.36 20.64 4.72
CA LEU A 41 17.51 20.61 3.26
C LEU A 41 18.98 20.43 2.86
N ASP A 42 19.23 20.09 1.59
CA ASP A 42 20.59 19.97 1.02
C ASP A 42 21.41 21.27 1.09
N ASN A 43 20.72 22.42 1.08
CA ASN A 43 21.33 23.76 1.28
C ASN A 43 21.60 24.10 2.75
N ARG A 44 21.42 23.15 3.69
CA ARG A 44 21.59 23.28 5.15
C ARG A 44 20.54 24.14 5.84
N GLU A 45 19.45 24.45 5.18
CA GLU A 45 18.32 25.16 5.79
C GLU A 45 17.50 24.19 6.64
N GLU A 46 17.18 24.58 7.88
CA GLU A 46 16.28 23.84 8.75
C GLU A 46 14.82 24.16 8.42
N VAL A 47 14.00 23.12 8.28
CA VAL A 47 12.59 23.21 7.94
C VAL A 47 11.75 22.32 8.85
N ALA A 48 10.46 22.68 9.01
CA ALA A 48 9.47 21.85 9.67
C ALA A 48 8.44 21.36 8.65
N LEU A 49 8.29 20.04 8.50
CA LEU A 49 7.19 19.45 7.76
C LEU A 49 5.96 19.36 8.67
N LEU A 50 4.82 19.87 8.19
CA LEU A 50 3.53 19.81 8.85
C LEU A 50 2.46 19.38 7.83
N LEU A 51 2.53 18.14 7.37
CA LEU A 51 1.65 17.58 6.34
C LEU A 51 0.40 16.95 6.96
N PRO A 52 -0.67 16.75 6.19
CA PRO A 52 -1.83 15.97 6.62
C PRO A 52 -1.44 14.57 7.10
N ARG A 53 -2.14 14.05 8.10
CA ARG A 53 -1.89 12.68 8.59
C ARG A 53 -2.10 11.67 7.48
N GLY A 54 -1.23 10.66 7.43
CA GLY A 54 -1.27 9.61 6.40
C GLY A 54 -0.60 10.00 5.08
N THR A 55 -0.07 11.23 4.95
CA THR A 55 0.75 11.59 3.80
C THR A 55 2.04 10.77 3.80
N VAL A 56 2.30 10.08 2.69
CA VAL A 56 3.56 9.40 2.43
C VAL A 56 4.24 10.09 1.25
N LEU A 57 5.39 10.68 1.49
CA LEU A 57 6.16 11.36 0.46
C LEU A 57 6.87 10.35 -0.45
N ARG A 58 6.87 10.64 -1.76
CA ARG A 58 7.54 9.83 -2.77
C ARG A 58 8.76 10.55 -3.33
N ASP A 59 9.66 9.78 -3.91
CA ASP A 59 10.76 10.36 -4.69
C ASP A 59 10.22 11.24 -5.82
N GLY A 60 10.77 12.45 -5.94
CA GLY A 60 10.35 13.44 -6.92
C GLY A 60 9.14 14.30 -6.53
N ASP A 61 8.47 14.03 -5.42
CA ASP A 61 7.40 14.90 -4.92
C ASP A 61 7.90 16.33 -4.72
N VAL A 62 6.99 17.30 -4.94
CA VAL A 62 7.27 18.72 -4.74
C VAL A 62 6.40 19.27 -3.64
N LEU A 63 7.04 19.83 -2.65
CA LEU A 63 6.43 20.46 -1.49
C LEU A 63 6.43 21.98 -1.65
N VAL A 64 5.50 22.65 -0.97
CA VAL A 64 5.42 24.11 -0.89
C VAL A 64 5.57 24.54 0.55
N ALA A 65 6.46 25.49 0.77
CA ALA A 65 6.62 26.12 2.06
C ALA A 65 5.68 27.32 2.25
N ASP A 66 5.57 27.80 3.48
CA ASP A 66 4.73 28.94 3.89
C ASP A 66 5.06 30.25 3.16
N ASP A 67 6.30 30.41 2.69
CA ASP A 67 6.76 31.53 1.87
C ASP A 67 6.52 31.35 0.35
N GLY A 68 5.91 30.24 -0.07
CA GLY A 68 5.69 29.86 -1.46
C GLY A 68 6.90 29.21 -2.13
N GLY A 69 8.00 29.00 -1.43
CA GLY A 69 9.19 28.31 -1.94
C GLY A 69 8.92 26.84 -2.18
N LEU A 70 9.53 26.28 -3.25
CA LEU A 70 9.41 24.88 -3.59
C LEU A 70 10.55 24.07 -2.96
N VAL A 71 10.25 22.84 -2.56
CA VAL A 71 11.22 21.84 -2.08
C VAL A 71 10.93 20.51 -2.76
N ARG A 72 11.96 19.87 -3.34
CA ARG A 72 11.83 18.58 -4.00
C ARG A 72 12.26 17.45 -3.06
N VAL A 73 11.43 16.44 -2.92
CA VAL A 73 11.74 15.23 -2.15
C VAL A 73 12.67 14.32 -2.93
N VAL A 74 13.64 13.75 -2.23
CA VAL A 74 14.55 12.72 -2.74
C VAL A 74 14.53 11.54 -1.78
N ALA A 75 14.30 10.34 -2.29
CA ALA A 75 14.42 9.13 -1.49
C ALA A 75 15.89 8.84 -1.19
N ALA A 76 16.25 8.84 0.09
CA ALA A 76 17.61 8.50 0.51
C ALA A 76 17.95 7.03 0.18
N PRO A 77 19.20 6.72 -0.16
CA PRO A 77 19.66 5.34 -0.16
C PRO A 77 19.64 4.77 1.27
N GLU A 78 19.07 3.58 1.41
CA GLU A 78 18.99 2.87 2.68
C GLU A 78 19.30 1.38 2.49
N ALA A 79 19.62 0.66 3.57
CA ALA A 79 19.93 -0.75 3.48
C ALA A 79 18.68 -1.54 3.11
N VAL A 80 18.68 -2.18 1.94
CA VAL A 80 17.55 -2.95 1.43
C VAL A 80 17.99 -4.34 0.97
N LEU A 81 17.03 -5.26 0.90
CA LEU A 81 17.15 -6.54 0.22
C LEU A 81 16.52 -6.43 -1.15
N VAL A 82 17.26 -6.77 -2.19
CA VAL A 82 16.71 -6.97 -3.54
C VAL A 82 16.55 -8.46 -3.78
N VAL A 83 15.33 -8.86 -4.05
CA VAL A 83 14.90 -10.25 -4.19
C VAL A 83 14.58 -10.52 -5.66
N ARG A 84 15.22 -11.53 -6.24
CA ARG A 84 14.97 -12.02 -7.60
C ARG A 84 14.72 -13.51 -7.60
N ALA A 85 14.11 -14.01 -8.65
CA ALA A 85 13.92 -15.44 -8.83
C ALA A 85 14.15 -15.83 -10.30
N ARG A 86 14.44 -17.12 -10.55
CA ARG A 86 14.61 -17.65 -11.90
C ARG A 86 13.29 -17.79 -12.65
N ASP A 87 12.18 -17.88 -11.91
CA ASP A 87 10.84 -18.07 -12.43
C ASP A 87 9.84 -17.18 -11.71
N ALA A 88 8.76 -16.84 -12.40
CA ALA A 88 7.72 -15.96 -11.90
C ALA A 88 6.97 -16.56 -10.69
N LEU A 89 6.83 -17.87 -10.62
CA LEU A 89 6.13 -18.53 -9.51
C LEU A 89 6.88 -18.33 -8.18
N THR A 90 8.19 -18.51 -8.20
CA THR A 90 9.04 -18.28 -7.00
C THR A 90 8.97 -16.83 -6.54
N LEU A 91 8.99 -15.86 -7.48
CA LEU A 91 8.87 -14.44 -7.12
C LEU A 91 7.47 -14.10 -6.57
N THR A 92 6.41 -14.67 -7.15
CA THR A 92 5.03 -14.53 -6.66
C THR A 92 4.87 -15.11 -5.26
N ARG A 93 5.46 -16.29 -4.99
CA ARG A 93 5.47 -16.88 -3.64
C ARG A 93 6.21 -16.00 -2.64
N ALA A 94 7.32 -15.40 -3.05
CA ALA A 94 8.03 -14.42 -2.21
C ALA A 94 7.12 -13.24 -1.85
N ALA A 95 6.45 -12.62 -2.84
CA ALA A 95 5.51 -11.53 -2.62
C ALA A 95 4.37 -11.93 -1.67
N TYR A 96 3.78 -13.12 -1.87
CA TYR A 96 2.73 -13.67 -0.99
C TYR A 96 3.18 -13.78 0.47
N HIS A 97 4.36 -14.36 0.71
CA HIS A 97 4.88 -14.54 2.06
C HIS A 97 5.26 -13.23 2.74
N LEU A 98 5.75 -12.23 1.99
CA LEU A 98 6.03 -10.89 2.50
C LEU A 98 4.74 -10.14 2.82
N GLY A 99 3.74 -10.20 1.94
CA GLY A 99 2.42 -9.60 2.14
C GLY A 99 1.72 -10.13 3.39
N ASN A 100 1.75 -11.45 3.62
CA ASN A 100 1.19 -12.07 4.84
C ASN A 100 1.86 -11.61 6.15
N ARG A 101 3.03 -10.99 6.06
CA ARG A 101 3.75 -10.40 7.20
C ARG A 101 3.59 -8.89 7.28
N HIS A 102 2.74 -8.32 6.43
CA HIS A 102 2.55 -6.87 6.32
C HIS A 102 3.86 -6.09 6.12
N THR A 103 4.86 -6.73 5.51
CA THR A 103 6.14 -6.11 5.20
C THR A 103 5.95 -5.13 4.04
N PRO A 104 6.37 -3.86 4.16
CA PRO A 104 6.41 -2.94 3.04
C PRO A 104 7.32 -3.50 1.92
N VAL A 105 6.80 -3.57 0.71
CA VAL A 105 7.52 -4.13 -0.44
C VAL A 105 7.41 -3.19 -1.64
N GLU A 106 8.55 -2.86 -2.22
CA GLU A 106 8.60 -2.24 -3.55
C GLU A 106 8.56 -3.36 -4.60
N VAL A 107 7.63 -3.26 -5.54
CA VAL A 107 7.42 -4.28 -6.58
C VAL A 107 7.97 -3.76 -7.90
N GLY A 108 8.97 -4.45 -8.44
CA GLY A 108 9.50 -4.22 -9.76
C GLY A 108 9.02 -5.27 -10.77
N ALA A 109 9.40 -5.10 -12.03
CA ALA A 109 9.01 -6.02 -13.10
C ALA A 109 9.59 -7.45 -12.89
N ASP A 110 10.78 -7.55 -12.30
CA ASP A 110 11.55 -8.79 -12.12
C ASP A 110 12.19 -8.91 -10.73
N TYR A 111 11.81 -8.03 -9.79
CA TYR A 111 12.33 -8.02 -8.44
C TYR A 111 11.28 -7.58 -7.42
N LEU A 112 11.55 -7.94 -6.17
CA LEU A 112 10.95 -7.29 -5.00
C LEU A 112 12.06 -6.61 -4.20
N LYS A 113 11.75 -5.50 -3.55
CA LYS A 113 12.68 -4.82 -2.66
C LYS A 113 11.99 -4.56 -1.32
N LEU A 114 12.70 -4.77 -0.23
CA LEU A 114 12.22 -4.54 1.13
C LEU A 114 13.37 -4.00 2.00
N GLU A 115 13.04 -3.43 3.13
CA GLU A 115 14.06 -3.05 4.11
C GLU A 115 14.87 -4.26 4.57
N TYR A 116 16.13 -4.02 4.95
CA TYR A 116 17.00 -5.09 5.41
C TYR A 116 16.45 -5.78 6.66
N ASP A 117 16.18 -7.08 6.53
CA ASP A 117 15.79 -7.97 7.61
C ASP A 117 16.43 -9.35 7.39
N PRO A 118 17.33 -9.82 8.28
CA PRO A 118 18.03 -11.09 8.12
C PRO A 118 17.08 -12.29 8.18
N VAL A 119 15.99 -12.23 8.95
CA VAL A 119 15.02 -13.33 9.06
C VAL A 119 14.23 -13.48 7.76
N LEU A 120 13.82 -12.36 7.18
CA LEU A 120 13.14 -12.35 5.88
C LEU A 120 14.10 -12.78 4.76
N ALA A 121 15.38 -12.36 4.81
CA ALA A 121 16.39 -12.82 3.86
C ALA A 121 16.54 -14.34 3.85
N ASP A 122 16.62 -14.95 5.02
CA ASP A 122 16.72 -16.41 5.15
C ASP A 122 15.46 -17.14 4.68
N MET A 123 14.28 -16.62 5.02
CA MET A 123 13.02 -17.16 4.51
C MET A 123 12.97 -17.14 2.97
N LEU A 124 13.32 -16.02 2.36
CA LEU A 124 13.31 -15.85 0.92
C LEU A 124 14.28 -16.78 0.20
N LYS A 125 15.49 -16.98 0.76
CA LYS A 125 16.46 -17.96 0.24
C LYS A 125 15.92 -19.39 0.33
N ARG A 126 15.23 -19.76 1.41
CA ARG A 126 14.62 -21.10 1.57
C ARG A 126 13.54 -21.41 0.56
N ILE A 127 12.81 -20.42 0.07
CA ILE A 127 11.80 -20.61 -0.99
C ILE A 127 12.41 -20.57 -2.39
N GLY A 128 13.73 -20.41 -2.53
CA GLY A 128 14.45 -20.48 -3.80
C GLY A 128 14.73 -19.15 -4.47
N ALA A 129 14.47 -18.01 -3.80
CA ALA A 129 14.83 -16.71 -4.31
C ALA A 129 16.32 -16.38 -4.07
N SER A 130 16.91 -15.57 -4.95
CA SER A 130 18.18 -14.88 -4.70
C SER A 130 17.91 -13.59 -3.94
N VAL A 131 18.77 -13.28 -2.97
CA VAL A 131 18.60 -12.12 -2.08
C VAL A 131 19.94 -11.42 -1.95
N ASP A 132 19.98 -10.17 -2.41
CA ASP A 132 21.16 -9.31 -2.36
C ASP A 132 20.92 -8.14 -1.41
N GLN A 133 21.83 -7.90 -0.48
CA GLN A 133 21.80 -6.70 0.37
C GLN A 133 22.53 -5.58 -0.35
N VAL A 134 21.85 -4.45 -0.54
CA VAL A 134 22.39 -3.27 -1.23
C VAL A 134 21.93 -1.98 -0.54
N SER A 135 22.58 -0.86 -0.88
CA SER A 135 22.13 0.47 -0.46
C SER A 135 21.47 1.16 -1.65
N MET A 136 20.16 1.32 -1.60
CA MET A 136 19.35 1.92 -2.67
C MET A 136 18.15 2.68 -2.11
N PRO A 137 17.57 3.64 -2.86
CA PRO A 137 16.28 4.22 -2.52
C PRO A 137 15.22 3.13 -2.40
N PHE A 138 14.32 3.29 -1.43
CA PHE A 138 13.24 2.35 -1.16
C PHE A 138 11.89 3.06 -1.27
N GLN A 139 11.02 2.57 -2.15
CA GLN A 139 9.69 3.14 -2.37
C GLN A 139 8.64 2.04 -2.49
N PRO A 140 8.19 1.50 -1.35
CA PRO A 140 7.24 0.40 -1.35
C PRO A 140 5.89 0.81 -1.92
N GLU A 141 5.12 -0.21 -2.34
CA GLU A 141 3.75 -0.04 -2.79
C GLU A 141 2.89 0.63 -1.71
N SER A 142 2.10 1.60 -2.12
CA SER A 142 1.00 2.09 -1.32
C SER A 142 -0.14 1.08 -1.37
N GLY A 143 -0.85 0.90 -0.25
CA GLY A 143 -1.98 -0.03 -0.21
C GLY A 143 -2.98 0.17 -1.35
N ALA A 144 -3.56 -0.91 -1.83
CA ALA A 144 -4.45 -0.93 -2.99
C ALA A 144 -5.78 -0.17 -2.77
N TYR A 145 -6.14 0.12 -1.55
CA TYR A 145 -7.44 0.70 -1.19
C TYR A 145 -7.45 2.23 -1.06
N GLY A 146 -6.45 2.94 -1.61
CA GLY A 146 -6.51 4.39 -1.83
C GLY A 146 -6.71 5.31 -0.62
N GLY A 147 -6.74 4.78 0.59
CA GLY A 147 -6.86 5.51 1.85
C GLY A 147 -5.63 5.26 2.71
N GLY A 148 -5.06 6.31 3.28
CA GLY A 148 -3.88 6.20 4.13
C GLY A 148 -4.06 5.12 5.20
N HIS A 149 -3.28 4.04 5.10
CA HIS A 149 -3.34 2.95 6.05
C HIS A 149 -2.90 3.43 7.43
N LYS A 150 -3.83 3.47 8.34
CA LYS A 150 -3.53 3.45 9.76
C LYS A 150 -3.10 2.02 10.10
N HIS A 151 -1.81 1.77 10.22
CA HIS A 151 -1.32 0.60 10.92
C HIS A 151 -1.53 0.84 12.43
N GLY A 152 -2.71 0.54 12.90
CA GLY A 152 -3.06 0.43 14.30
C GLY A 152 -3.86 -0.85 14.45
N HIS A 153 -3.39 -1.78 15.25
CA HIS A 153 -4.19 -2.88 15.73
C HIS A 153 -5.43 -2.29 16.41
N ASP A 154 -6.59 -2.82 16.05
CA ASP A 154 -7.92 -2.56 16.57
C ASP A 154 -8.68 -1.36 15.98
N GLU A 155 -9.88 -1.66 15.49
CA GLU A 155 -11.06 -0.87 15.11
C GLU A 155 -11.31 -0.58 13.63
N THR A 156 -10.34 -0.67 12.70
CA THR A 156 -10.58 -0.29 11.30
C THR A 156 -11.00 -1.42 10.36
N PHE A 157 -10.90 -2.68 10.79
CA PHE A 157 -11.30 -3.81 9.92
C PHE A 157 -12.78 -3.76 9.52
N ALA A 158 -13.64 -3.27 10.39
CA ALA A 158 -15.08 -3.13 10.10
C ALA A 158 -15.37 -1.96 9.15
N GLU A 159 -14.62 -0.84 9.25
CA GLU A 159 -14.77 0.32 8.36
C GLU A 159 -14.19 0.04 6.97
N ASP A 160 -13.04 -0.61 6.87
CA ASP A 160 -12.42 -1.00 5.61
C ASP A 160 -13.24 -2.08 4.88
N TYR A 161 -13.85 -3.00 5.62
CA TYR A 161 -14.75 -4.01 5.09
C TYR A 161 -16.06 -3.39 4.58
N ALA A 162 -16.61 -2.40 5.28
CA ALA A 162 -17.80 -1.67 4.86
C ALA A 162 -17.53 -0.83 3.61
N LEU A 163 -16.35 -0.18 3.51
CA LEU A 163 -15.94 0.59 2.34
C LEU A 163 -15.73 -0.33 1.12
N ALA A 164 -15.12 -1.49 1.31
CA ALA A 164 -14.97 -2.49 0.25
C ALA A 164 -16.33 -2.99 -0.24
N GLN A 165 -17.29 -3.21 0.65
CA GLN A 165 -18.66 -3.62 0.30
C GLN A 165 -19.40 -2.53 -0.48
N GLN A 166 -19.21 -1.24 -0.18
CA GLN A 166 -19.79 -0.14 -0.94
C GLN A 166 -19.28 -0.09 -2.39
N VAL A 167 -17.96 -0.21 -2.58
CA VAL A 167 -17.34 -0.20 -3.92
C VAL A 167 -17.78 -1.40 -4.75
N PHE A 168 -17.96 -2.59 -4.15
CA PHE A 168 -18.47 -3.76 -4.85
C PHE A 168 -19.99 -3.74 -5.08
N GLY A 169 -20.76 -3.06 -4.20
CA GLY A 169 -22.21 -2.91 -4.33
C GLY A 169 -22.65 -2.02 -5.49
N GLU A 170 -21.87 -0.99 -5.81
CA GLU A 170 -22.17 -0.06 -6.91
C GLU A 170 -21.99 -0.66 -8.32
N HIS A 171 -21.25 -1.75 -8.46
CA HIS A 171 -21.02 -2.42 -9.76
C HIS A 171 -21.99 -3.56 -10.10
N HIS A 172 -22.90 -3.95 -9.21
CA HIS A 172 -23.85 -5.04 -9.43
C HIS A 172 -25.33 -4.63 -9.31
N GLY A 173 -25.65 -3.36 -9.41
CA GLY A 173 -27.02 -2.88 -9.47
C GLY A 173 -27.65 -3.06 -10.83
N HIS A 174 -27.85 -4.28 -11.31
CA HIS A 174 -28.84 -4.59 -12.33
C HIS A 174 -30.14 -5.00 -11.64
N GLU A 175 -31.10 -4.06 -11.66
CA GLU A 175 -32.47 -4.30 -11.29
C GLU A 175 -33.07 -5.39 -12.19
N HIS A 176 -33.36 -6.54 -11.62
CA HIS A 176 -34.35 -7.45 -12.17
C HIS A 176 -35.68 -7.16 -11.47
N SER A 177 -36.53 -6.37 -12.14
CA SER A 177 -37.94 -6.24 -11.80
C SER A 177 -38.65 -7.56 -12.07
N HIS A 178 -39.01 -8.29 -11.03
CA HIS A 178 -39.98 -9.36 -11.13
C HIS A 178 -41.35 -8.84 -10.75
N ASP A 179 -42.24 -8.81 -11.74
CA ASP A 179 -43.69 -8.63 -11.59
C ASP A 179 -44.27 -9.85 -10.89
N PRO A 180 -45.07 -9.72 -9.83
CA PRO A 180 -45.76 -10.82 -9.22
C PRO A 180 -47.05 -11.08 -9.99
N LYS A 181 -47.08 -12.13 -10.80
CA LYS A 181 -48.33 -12.75 -11.26
C LYS A 181 -48.52 -14.07 -10.55
N ASP A 182 -49.68 -14.14 -9.94
CA ASP A 182 -50.37 -15.25 -9.31
C ASP A 182 -50.09 -16.61 -9.95
N ASP A 183 -49.73 -17.58 -9.12
CA ASP A 183 -50.13 -18.98 -9.32
C ASP A 183 -50.26 -19.70 -7.99
N ASP A 184 -51.51 -20.00 -7.66
CA ASP A 184 -51.98 -20.91 -6.64
C ASP A 184 -51.44 -22.33 -6.90
N HIS A 185 -50.60 -22.84 -6.01
CA HIS A 185 -50.36 -24.29 -5.96
C HIS A 185 -50.58 -24.84 -4.54
N VAL A 186 -51.65 -25.64 -4.52
CA VAL A 186 -52.14 -26.49 -3.43
C VAL A 186 -51.03 -27.47 -3.03
N HIS A 187 -50.70 -27.51 -1.74
CA HIS A 187 -49.87 -28.54 -1.13
C HIS A 187 -50.67 -29.81 -0.88
N ASP A 188 -50.27 -30.90 -1.51
CA ASP A 188 -50.71 -32.23 -1.15
C ASP A 188 -49.64 -32.89 -0.24
N GLU A 189 -50.13 -33.35 0.92
CA GLU A 189 -49.34 -34.06 1.92
C GLU A 189 -49.26 -35.54 1.53
N SER A 190 -48.09 -36.05 1.20
CA SER A 190 -47.76 -37.45 1.52
C SER A 190 -46.34 -37.85 1.08
N CYS A 191 -45.73 -38.64 1.96
CA CYS A 191 -44.51 -39.45 1.83
C CYS A 191 -43.32 -38.82 2.59
N GLY A 192 -42.87 -39.33 3.71
CA GLY A 192 -42.69 -40.74 4.02
C GLY A 192 -41.22 -40.93 4.47
N HIS A 193 -41.05 -41.25 5.72
CA HIS A 193 -39.78 -41.42 6.47
C HIS A 193 -38.78 -42.40 5.79
N GLY A 194 -37.48 -42.07 5.91
CA GLY A 194 -36.39 -42.99 5.67
C GLY A 194 -35.16 -42.63 6.50
N HIS A 195 -35.11 -43.10 7.73
CA HIS A 195 -33.90 -43.14 8.55
C HIS A 195 -32.95 -44.22 8.04
N HIS A 196 -31.70 -43.87 7.79
CA HIS A 196 -30.61 -44.85 7.76
C HIS A 196 -29.47 -44.42 8.67
N HIS A 197 -29.40 -45.09 9.80
CA HIS A 197 -28.20 -45.20 10.63
C HIS A 197 -27.17 -46.08 9.93
N HIS A 198 -25.93 -45.67 9.88
CA HIS A 198 -24.78 -46.60 9.80
C HIS A 198 -23.75 -46.23 10.83
N ALA A 199 -23.59 -47.18 11.77
CA ALA A 199 -22.51 -47.20 12.74
C ALA A 199 -21.37 -48.10 12.23
N HIS A 200 -20.16 -47.68 12.58
CA HIS A 200 -18.92 -48.41 12.89
C HIS A 200 -18.50 -49.65 12.10
N ARG A 201 -17.31 -49.53 11.50
CA ARG A 201 -16.08 -50.25 11.93
C ARG A 201 -14.85 -49.59 11.34
#